data_bf00dd24fb406e61b7ee24caec9c024a
#
_entry.id   bf00dd24fb406e61b7ee24caec9c024a
#
_cell.length_a   1.000
_cell.length_b   1.000
_cell.length_c   1.000
_cell.angle_alpha   90.00
_cell.angle_beta   90.00
_cell.angle_gamma   90.00
#
_symmetry.space_group_name_H-M   'P 1'
#
loop_
_entity.id
_entity.type
_entity.pdbx_description
1 polymer ?
#
loop_
_entity_poly.entity_id
_entity_poly.type
_entity_poly.pdbx_seq_one_letter_code
_entity_poly.pdbx_strand_id
1 'polypeptide(L)'
;LEKPIAMQLWEADELIALARRGGLKFTIGYSQRFNTKFAFARKKIADGTIGKPVSVLVSRHLSRNLGKKIAGRVKLSPAAMESTHDLDFVFWLLAPAKPVRVYSQGAYGYMQALNGSYDCMWTTVTMDTGLIVVVGGGWNLPPSYPNYCATWVEITGTDGALVLDDTHRDVWLNTVAEGTRFPLSTMPGEQVDHVFAGQMGPETIHFLEACLLDRPVMVTPESARMVMETYTAADLSAERNEPVDLPLSNEALAAIADTTGGKP
;
A
#
# COMPACT_ATOMS: atom_id res chain seq x y z
N LEU A 1 2.01 9.29 -11.97
CA LEU A 1 3.07 8.28 -11.92
C LEU A 1 2.55 7.04 -11.20
N GLU A 2 2.92 5.84 -11.68
CA GLU A 2 2.66 4.59 -10.96
C GLU A 2 3.48 4.48 -9.67
N LYS A 3 2.94 3.72 -8.70
CA LYS A 3 3.67 3.41 -7.47
C LYS A 3 4.79 2.37 -7.73
N PRO A 4 5.87 2.39 -6.96
CA PRO A 4 6.22 3.42 -5.97
C PRO A 4 6.62 4.74 -6.64
N ILE A 5 6.64 5.84 -5.87
CA ILE A 5 7.01 7.17 -6.40
C ILE A 5 8.42 7.18 -7.02
N ALA A 6 9.33 6.38 -6.48
CA ALA A 6 10.70 6.21 -6.95
C ALA A 6 11.27 4.88 -6.44
N MET A 7 12.49 4.54 -6.83
CA MET A 7 13.22 3.38 -6.28
C MET A 7 14.09 3.78 -5.08
N GLN A 8 14.49 5.05 -4.99
CA GLN A 8 15.29 5.62 -3.91
C GLN A 8 14.62 6.86 -3.33
N LEU A 9 14.78 7.11 -2.02
CA LEU A 9 14.17 8.27 -1.35
C LEU A 9 14.65 9.60 -1.93
N TRP A 10 15.93 9.72 -2.27
CA TRP A 10 16.47 10.92 -2.88
C TRP A 10 15.86 11.21 -4.26
N GLU A 11 15.54 10.18 -5.05
CA GLU A 11 14.85 10.34 -6.33
C GLU A 11 13.42 10.88 -6.12
N ALA A 12 12.73 10.38 -5.09
CA ALA A 12 11.41 10.89 -4.72
C ALA A 12 11.48 12.37 -4.35
N ASP A 13 12.47 12.76 -3.54
CA ASP A 13 12.70 14.14 -3.13
C ASP A 13 13.01 15.04 -4.34
N GLU A 14 13.80 14.56 -5.30
CA GLU A 14 14.12 15.29 -6.54
C GLU A 14 12.88 15.45 -7.43
N LEU A 15 12.07 14.42 -7.62
CA LEU A 15 10.83 14.48 -8.40
C LEU A 15 9.83 15.45 -7.78
N ILE A 16 9.68 15.46 -6.46
CA ILE A 16 8.83 16.40 -5.72
C ILE A 16 9.33 17.83 -5.96
N ALA A 17 10.63 18.05 -5.82
CA ALA A 17 11.23 19.36 -6.02
C ALA A 17 11.08 19.86 -7.48
N LEU A 18 11.25 18.99 -8.46
CA LEU A 18 11.05 19.28 -9.88
C LEU A 18 9.60 19.69 -10.17
N ALA A 19 8.64 18.89 -9.72
CA ALA A 19 7.22 19.19 -9.92
C ALA A 19 6.83 20.52 -9.28
N ARG A 20 7.32 20.79 -8.06
CA ARG A 20 7.07 22.03 -7.33
C ARG A 20 7.68 23.26 -8.05
N ARG A 21 8.93 23.16 -8.52
CA ARG A 21 9.58 24.22 -9.30
C ARG A 21 8.87 24.50 -10.62
N GLY A 22 8.34 23.44 -11.26
CA GLY A 22 7.61 23.58 -12.52
C GLY A 22 6.15 24.00 -12.36
N GLY A 23 5.63 24.14 -11.14
CA GLY A 23 4.21 24.41 -10.90
C GLY A 23 3.28 23.28 -11.41
N LEU A 24 3.78 22.04 -11.48
CA LEU A 24 3.08 20.92 -12.08
C LEU A 24 2.21 20.20 -11.05
N LYS A 25 1.02 19.74 -11.48
CA LYS A 25 0.26 18.76 -10.73
C LYS A 25 0.98 17.40 -10.79
N PHE A 26 1.27 16.82 -9.62
CA PHE A 26 1.95 15.55 -9.51
C PHE A 26 1.22 14.66 -8.52
N THR A 27 0.86 13.46 -8.94
CA THR A 27 0.17 12.45 -8.13
C THR A 27 0.77 11.07 -8.37
N ILE A 28 0.57 10.17 -7.43
CA ILE A 28 1.04 8.79 -7.49
C ILE A 28 -0.16 7.84 -7.49
N GLY A 29 -0.08 6.75 -8.26
CA GLY A 29 -1.13 5.76 -8.51
C GLY A 29 -1.50 4.91 -7.30
N TYR A 30 -1.92 5.53 -6.20
CA TYR A 30 -2.50 4.85 -5.04
C TYR A 30 -4.02 4.80 -5.16
N SER A 31 -4.49 3.99 -6.09
CA SER A 31 -5.90 3.88 -6.48
C SER A 31 -6.85 3.46 -5.35
N GLN A 32 -6.34 2.85 -4.27
CA GLN A 32 -7.16 2.43 -3.13
C GLN A 32 -7.92 3.58 -2.46
N ARG A 33 -7.40 4.82 -2.50
CA ARG A 33 -8.10 6.00 -1.97
C ARG A 33 -9.39 6.30 -2.74
N PHE A 34 -9.54 5.79 -3.96
CA PHE A 34 -10.71 5.93 -4.82
C PHE A 34 -11.67 4.74 -4.75
N ASN A 35 -11.37 3.75 -3.91
CA ASN A 35 -12.28 2.65 -3.60
C ASN A 35 -13.36 3.13 -2.62
N THR A 36 -14.62 2.90 -2.95
CA THR A 36 -15.77 3.36 -2.16
C THR A 36 -15.79 2.84 -0.73
N LYS A 37 -15.29 1.60 -0.49
CA LYS A 37 -15.19 1.01 0.86
C LYS A 37 -14.22 1.82 1.75
N PHE A 38 -13.04 2.19 1.21
CA PHE A 38 -12.05 2.97 1.95
C PHE A 38 -12.46 4.43 2.10
N ALA A 39 -13.11 5.02 1.09
CA ALA A 39 -13.67 6.37 1.18
C ALA A 39 -14.76 6.44 2.28
N PHE A 40 -15.60 5.41 2.39
CA PHE A 40 -16.59 5.29 3.47
C PHE A 40 -15.91 5.19 4.84
N ALA A 41 -14.89 4.32 4.98
CA ALA A 41 -14.14 4.18 6.22
C ALA A 41 -13.51 5.52 6.66
N ARG A 42 -12.88 6.25 5.72
CA ARG A 42 -12.33 7.59 6.01
C ARG A 42 -13.39 8.55 6.55
N LYS A 43 -14.56 8.59 5.91
CA LYS A 43 -15.67 9.44 6.37
C LYS A 43 -16.07 9.07 7.80
N LYS A 44 -16.19 7.77 8.12
CA LYS A 44 -16.60 7.28 9.43
C LYS A 44 -15.57 7.52 10.54
N ILE A 45 -14.29 7.53 10.18
CA ILE A 45 -13.22 7.94 11.10
C ILE A 45 -13.27 9.45 11.32
N ALA A 46 -13.38 10.22 10.24
CA ALA A 46 -13.39 11.68 10.31
C ALA A 46 -14.60 12.27 11.03
N ASP A 47 -15.78 11.65 10.91
CA ASP A 47 -17.00 12.08 11.61
C ASP A 47 -17.11 11.56 13.06
N GLY A 48 -16.11 10.81 13.53
CA GLY A 48 -16.03 10.29 14.89
C GLY A 48 -16.96 9.11 15.19
N THR A 49 -17.55 8.46 14.17
CA THR A 49 -18.51 7.35 14.35
C THR A 49 -17.91 6.20 15.19
N ILE A 50 -16.61 5.92 15.06
CA ILE A 50 -15.93 4.85 15.81
C ILE A 50 -15.14 5.38 17.01
N GLY A 51 -15.29 6.66 17.35
CA GLY A 51 -14.47 7.32 18.37
C GLY A 51 -13.03 7.51 17.90
N LYS A 52 -12.10 7.54 18.85
CA LYS A 52 -10.66 7.66 18.55
C LYS A 52 -10.12 6.30 18.06
N PRO A 53 -9.51 6.22 16.87
CA PRO A 53 -8.84 5.00 16.43
C PRO A 53 -7.74 4.56 17.40
N VAL A 54 -7.66 3.26 17.68
CA VAL A 54 -6.73 2.62 18.64
C VAL A 54 -5.82 1.64 17.94
N SER A 55 -6.35 0.86 16.99
CA SER A 55 -5.59 -0.16 16.28
C SER A 55 -6.11 -0.33 14.85
N VAL A 56 -5.18 -0.61 13.94
CA VAL A 56 -5.49 -0.98 12.55
C VAL A 56 -4.73 -2.25 12.21
N LEU A 57 -5.43 -3.24 11.66
CA LEU A 57 -4.84 -4.44 11.07
C LEU A 57 -5.18 -4.50 9.59
N VAL A 58 -4.16 -4.68 8.74
CA VAL A 58 -4.33 -4.98 7.32
C VAL A 58 -3.60 -6.26 6.99
N SER A 59 -4.33 -7.24 6.47
CA SER A 59 -3.79 -8.48 5.95
C SER A 59 -4.07 -8.57 4.45
N ARG A 60 -2.99 -8.58 3.63
CA ARG A 60 -3.08 -8.68 2.17
C ARG A 60 -2.22 -9.82 1.66
N HIS A 61 -2.87 -10.89 1.23
CA HIS A 61 -2.20 -12.02 0.64
C HIS A 61 -2.53 -12.14 -0.85
N LEU A 62 -1.51 -12.40 -1.66
CA LEU A 62 -1.60 -12.49 -3.10
C LEU A 62 -1.13 -13.84 -3.60
N SER A 63 -1.52 -14.18 -4.82
CA SER A 63 -1.13 -15.43 -5.46
C SER A 63 0.39 -15.49 -5.71
N ARG A 64 0.97 -16.66 -5.47
CA ARG A 64 2.36 -17.00 -5.85
C ARG A 64 2.63 -16.78 -7.33
N ASN A 65 1.63 -16.94 -8.19
CA ASN A 65 1.76 -16.65 -9.62
C ASN A 65 2.10 -15.19 -9.89
N LEU A 66 1.54 -14.26 -9.10
CA LEU A 66 1.92 -12.85 -9.19
C LEU A 66 3.36 -12.64 -8.72
N GLY A 67 3.73 -13.18 -7.55
CA GLY A 67 5.09 -13.10 -7.03
C GLY A 67 6.12 -13.59 -8.04
N LYS A 68 5.86 -14.73 -8.68
CA LYS A 68 6.69 -15.28 -9.76
C LYS A 68 6.83 -14.31 -10.95
N LYS A 69 5.72 -13.67 -11.36
CA LYS A 69 5.73 -12.70 -12.46
C LYS A 69 6.53 -11.43 -12.10
N ILE A 70 6.43 -10.97 -10.86
CA ILE A 70 7.13 -9.80 -10.35
C ILE A 70 8.62 -10.09 -10.20
N ALA A 71 9.00 -11.25 -9.67
CA ALA A 71 10.38 -11.66 -9.47
C ALA A 71 11.26 -11.57 -10.72
N GLY A 72 10.68 -11.77 -11.90
CA GLY A 72 11.36 -11.64 -13.19
C GLY A 72 11.57 -10.18 -13.67
N ARG A 73 11.04 -9.19 -12.96
CA ARG A 73 11.05 -7.79 -13.38
C ARG A 73 11.79 -6.86 -12.42
N VAL A 74 11.56 -7.01 -11.12
CA VAL A 74 12.09 -6.14 -10.10
C VAL A 74 12.29 -6.90 -8.79
N LYS A 75 13.35 -6.54 -8.05
CA LYS A 75 13.61 -7.09 -6.71
C LYS A 75 13.14 -6.07 -5.68
N LEU A 76 11.88 -6.18 -5.27
CA LEU A 76 11.29 -5.42 -4.18
C LEU A 76 10.75 -6.38 -3.13
N SER A 77 10.73 -5.94 -1.87
CA SER A 77 10.14 -6.69 -0.77
C SER A 77 8.61 -6.70 -0.86
N PRO A 78 7.92 -7.60 -0.15
CA PRO A 78 6.47 -7.54 0.02
C PRO A 78 6.00 -6.21 0.63
N ALA A 79 6.80 -5.57 1.50
CA ALA A 79 6.48 -4.27 2.06
C ALA A 79 6.47 -3.18 0.98
N ALA A 80 7.50 -3.11 0.16
CA ALA A 80 7.64 -2.11 -0.90
C ALA A 80 6.69 -2.33 -2.08
N MET A 81 6.40 -3.59 -2.45
CA MET A 81 5.60 -3.90 -3.63
C MET A 81 4.10 -3.96 -3.34
N GLU A 82 3.70 -4.57 -2.22
CA GLU A 82 2.31 -4.87 -1.91
C GLU A 82 1.79 -4.02 -0.74
N SER A 83 2.45 -4.04 0.42
CA SER A 83 2.00 -3.28 1.60
C SER A 83 2.09 -1.77 1.42
N THR A 84 2.81 -1.29 0.41
CA THR A 84 2.82 0.13 0.03
C THR A 84 1.41 0.68 -0.22
N HIS A 85 0.52 -0.12 -0.83
CA HIS A 85 -0.88 0.25 -1.01
C HIS A 85 -1.64 0.37 0.30
N ASP A 86 -1.33 -0.52 1.23
CA ASP A 86 -2.00 -0.61 2.52
C ASP A 86 -1.54 0.50 3.46
N LEU A 87 -0.24 0.77 3.50
CA LEU A 87 0.33 1.91 4.21
C LEU A 87 -0.25 3.22 3.71
N ASP A 88 -0.38 3.39 2.38
CA ASP A 88 -0.93 4.60 1.79
C ASP A 88 -2.36 4.88 2.25
N PHE A 89 -3.28 3.92 2.06
CA PHE A 89 -4.66 4.18 2.43
C PHE A 89 -4.84 4.29 3.95
N VAL A 90 -4.10 3.53 4.75
CA VAL A 90 -4.16 3.61 6.22
C VAL A 90 -3.69 4.99 6.70
N PHE A 91 -2.56 5.49 6.21
CA PHE A 91 -2.10 6.83 6.58
C PHE A 91 -3.06 7.92 6.11
N TRP A 92 -3.69 7.74 4.95
CA TRP A 92 -4.74 8.64 4.50
C TRP A 92 -5.99 8.58 5.38
N LEU A 93 -6.40 7.39 5.86
CA LEU A 93 -7.51 7.23 6.81
C LEU A 93 -7.23 7.94 8.14
N LEU A 94 -6.00 7.84 8.63
CA LEU A 94 -5.57 8.31 9.95
C LEU A 94 -5.02 9.75 9.96
N ALA A 95 -4.91 10.39 8.79
CA ALA A 95 -4.37 11.75 8.72
C ALA A 95 -5.12 12.70 9.67
N PRO A 96 -4.40 13.58 10.42
CA PRO A 96 -3.02 13.99 10.20
C PRO A 96 -1.94 13.19 10.95
N ALA A 97 -2.28 12.07 11.61
CA ALA A 97 -1.31 11.23 12.33
C ALA A 97 -0.15 10.77 11.42
N LYS A 98 1.05 10.68 11.98
CA LYS A 98 2.27 10.32 11.26
C LYS A 98 2.93 9.08 11.87
N PRO A 99 3.57 8.23 11.04
CA PRO A 99 4.38 7.13 11.54
C PRO A 99 5.65 7.66 12.23
N VAL A 100 6.00 7.08 13.38
CA VAL A 100 7.19 7.47 14.16
C VAL A 100 8.15 6.31 14.45
N ARG A 101 7.67 5.05 14.32
CA ARG A 101 8.50 3.86 14.52
C ARG A 101 7.96 2.67 13.75
N VAL A 102 8.85 1.86 13.22
CA VAL A 102 8.53 0.66 12.44
C VAL A 102 9.29 -0.53 13.02
N TYR A 103 8.60 -1.66 13.17
CA TYR A 103 9.22 -2.97 13.38
C TYR A 103 8.64 -3.95 12.37
N SER A 104 9.51 -4.68 11.67
CA SER A 104 9.09 -5.59 10.61
C SER A 104 9.85 -6.91 10.66
N GLN A 105 9.15 -7.98 10.28
CA GLN A 105 9.75 -9.30 10.09
C GLN A 105 9.30 -9.89 8.77
N GLY A 106 10.22 -10.56 8.07
CA GLY A 106 9.95 -11.26 6.82
C GLY A 106 10.15 -12.77 6.98
N ALA A 107 9.33 -13.55 6.30
CA ALA A 107 9.47 -14.99 6.24
C ALA A 107 9.89 -15.42 4.82
N TYR A 108 10.85 -16.32 4.75
CA TYR A 108 11.32 -16.93 3.51
C TYR A 108 10.60 -18.24 3.23
N GLY A 109 10.33 -18.49 1.97
CA GLY A 109 9.73 -19.71 1.48
C GLY A 109 9.95 -19.86 -0.02
N TYR A 110 8.89 -19.83 -0.79
CA TYR A 110 8.92 -20.01 -2.24
C TYR A 110 9.69 -18.93 -3.00
N MET A 111 9.56 -17.67 -2.59
CA MET A 111 10.18 -16.52 -3.25
C MET A 111 11.69 -16.46 -3.05
N GLN A 112 12.21 -17.02 -1.96
CA GLN A 112 13.64 -17.08 -1.71
C GLN A 112 14.42 -17.76 -2.85
N ALA A 113 13.90 -18.89 -3.34
CA ALA A 113 14.51 -19.63 -4.44
C ALA A 113 14.40 -18.91 -5.79
N LEU A 114 13.40 -18.03 -5.97
CA LEU A 114 13.18 -17.31 -7.23
C LEU A 114 14.05 -16.06 -7.38
N ASN A 115 14.12 -15.24 -6.34
CA ASN A 115 14.81 -13.94 -6.41
C ASN A 115 15.44 -13.49 -5.09
N GLY A 116 15.47 -14.35 -4.07
CA GLY A 116 16.01 -14.03 -2.75
C GLY A 116 15.12 -13.11 -1.90
N SER A 117 13.86 -12.88 -2.30
CA SER A 117 12.92 -12.06 -1.55
C SER A 117 12.18 -12.85 -0.47
N TYR A 118 11.56 -12.14 0.47
CA TYR A 118 10.59 -12.73 1.40
C TYR A 118 9.32 -13.17 0.68
N ASP A 119 8.66 -14.19 1.17
CA ASP A 119 7.31 -14.60 0.73
C ASP A 119 6.23 -13.71 1.33
N CYS A 120 6.42 -13.31 2.59
CA CYS A 120 5.57 -12.34 3.26
C CYS A 120 6.37 -11.51 4.25
N MET A 121 5.83 -10.33 4.58
CA MET A 121 6.34 -9.47 5.64
C MET A 121 5.18 -8.97 6.49
N TRP A 122 5.44 -8.84 7.80
CA TRP A 122 4.54 -8.22 8.75
C TRP A 122 5.23 -7.04 9.39
N THR A 123 4.60 -5.88 9.30
CA THR A 123 5.13 -4.60 9.70
C THR A 123 4.22 -3.96 10.74
N THR A 124 4.75 -3.68 11.91
CA THR A 124 4.09 -2.88 12.95
C THR A 124 4.58 -1.45 12.84
N VAL A 125 3.66 -0.51 12.72
CA VAL A 125 3.95 0.94 12.69
C VAL A 125 3.32 1.59 13.90
N THR A 126 4.12 2.29 14.69
CA THR A 126 3.62 3.16 15.77
C THR A 126 3.41 4.55 15.20
N MET A 127 2.23 5.11 15.42
CA MET A 127 1.89 6.48 15.04
C MET A 127 2.21 7.47 16.18
N ASP A 128 2.39 8.74 15.85
CA ASP A 128 2.64 9.82 16.82
C ASP A 128 1.52 10.01 17.86
N THR A 129 0.33 9.51 17.56
CA THR A 129 -0.82 9.47 18.48
C THR A 129 -0.80 8.29 19.45
N GLY A 130 0.18 7.38 19.34
CA GLY A 130 0.26 6.12 20.08
C GLY A 130 -0.59 4.98 19.48
N LEU A 131 -1.31 5.23 18.36
CA LEU A 131 -2.06 4.20 17.64
C LEU A 131 -1.08 3.21 17.01
N ILE A 132 -1.46 1.93 16.98
CA ILE A 132 -0.68 0.85 16.36
C ILE A 132 -1.35 0.42 15.07
N VAL A 133 -0.55 0.37 14.02
CA VAL A 133 -0.93 -0.16 12.70
C VAL A 133 -0.12 -1.42 12.44
N VAL A 134 -0.78 -2.52 12.11
CA VAL A 134 -0.13 -3.74 11.62
C VAL A 134 -0.53 -3.95 10.17
N VAL A 135 0.45 -3.97 9.29
CA VAL A 135 0.25 -4.21 7.86
C VAL A 135 1.09 -5.39 7.45
N GLY A 136 0.50 -6.34 6.74
CA GLY A 136 1.28 -7.46 6.29
C GLY A 136 0.63 -8.28 5.20
N GLY A 137 1.44 -9.16 4.66
CA GLY A 137 1.06 -10.04 3.57
C GLY A 137 2.21 -10.33 2.64
N GLY A 138 1.88 -10.76 1.45
CA GLY A 138 2.86 -11.11 0.41
C GLY A 138 2.31 -12.13 -0.57
N TRP A 139 3.21 -12.85 -1.24
CA TRP A 139 2.90 -13.77 -2.34
C TRP A 139 2.82 -15.23 -1.87
N ASN A 140 1.96 -15.51 -0.91
CA ASN A 140 1.89 -16.80 -0.22
C ASN A 140 0.63 -17.62 -0.52
N LEU A 141 -0.37 -17.07 -1.23
CA LEU A 141 -1.52 -17.85 -1.66
C LEU A 141 -1.16 -18.85 -2.76
N PRO A 142 -1.64 -20.11 -2.68
CA PRO A 142 -1.40 -21.08 -3.73
C PRO A 142 -2.05 -20.65 -5.05
N PRO A 143 -1.52 -21.11 -6.20
CA PRO A 143 -2.09 -20.78 -7.51
C PRO A 143 -3.56 -21.18 -7.68
N SER A 144 -4.00 -22.18 -6.94
CA SER A 144 -5.38 -22.68 -6.94
C SER A 144 -6.34 -21.88 -6.05
N TYR A 145 -5.84 -20.88 -5.31
CA TYR A 145 -6.71 -20.06 -4.46
C TYR A 145 -7.76 -19.34 -5.32
N PRO A 146 -9.04 -19.32 -4.91
CA PRO A 146 -10.14 -18.82 -5.75
C PRO A 146 -10.01 -17.36 -6.14
N ASN A 147 -9.33 -16.57 -5.33
CA ASN A 147 -9.12 -15.14 -5.53
C ASN A 147 -7.66 -14.84 -5.83
N TYR A 148 -7.44 -13.80 -6.63
CA TYR A 148 -6.12 -13.26 -6.92
C TYR A 148 -5.44 -12.60 -5.70
N CYS A 149 -6.25 -11.95 -4.87
CA CYS A 149 -5.84 -11.24 -3.68
C CYS A 149 -6.88 -11.43 -2.57
N ALA A 150 -6.44 -11.74 -1.39
CA ALA A 150 -7.26 -11.76 -0.17
C ALA A 150 -6.84 -10.59 0.71
N THR A 151 -7.74 -9.61 0.90
CA THR A 151 -7.47 -8.43 1.72
C THR A 151 -8.52 -8.31 2.81
N TRP A 152 -8.05 -8.21 4.05
CA TRP A 152 -8.84 -7.94 5.24
C TRP A 152 -8.30 -6.71 5.95
N VAL A 153 -9.20 -5.79 6.29
CA VAL A 153 -8.86 -4.58 7.04
C VAL A 153 -9.76 -4.49 8.26
N GLU A 154 -9.17 -4.31 9.42
CA GLU A 154 -9.87 -4.09 10.67
C GLU A 154 -9.36 -2.79 11.31
N ILE A 155 -10.29 -1.91 11.68
CA ILE A 155 -9.98 -0.65 12.34
C ILE A 155 -10.83 -0.58 13.60
N THR A 156 -10.19 -0.56 14.76
CA THR A 156 -10.87 -0.44 16.05
C THR A 156 -10.66 0.94 16.63
N GLY A 157 -11.73 1.48 17.20
CA GLY A 157 -11.72 2.75 17.90
C GLY A 157 -12.36 2.61 19.27
N THR A 158 -12.41 3.70 20.04
CA THR A 158 -12.98 3.70 21.41
C THR A 158 -14.46 3.41 21.45
N ASP A 159 -15.20 3.71 20.38
CA ASP A 159 -16.66 3.65 20.36
C ASP A 159 -17.22 2.71 19.30
N GLY A 160 -16.34 2.07 18.53
CA GLY A 160 -16.76 1.13 17.49
C GLY A 160 -15.60 0.57 16.66
N ALA A 161 -15.96 -0.24 15.66
CA ALA A 161 -15.00 -0.82 14.73
C ALA A 161 -15.52 -0.80 13.30
N LEU A 162 -14.59 -0.83 12.34
CA LEU A 162 -14.85 -1.01 10.92
C LEU A 162 -14.11 -2.25 10.46
N VAL A 163 -14.79 -3.11 9.71
CA VAL A 163 -14.20 -4.25 9.03
C VAL A 163 -14.48 -4.12 7.54
N LEU A 164 -13.41 -4.19 6.74
CA LEU A 164 -13.50 -4.19 5.28
C LEU A 164 -12.97 -5.53 4.77
N ASP A 165 -13.89 -6.34 4.27
CA ASP A 165 -13.55 -7.60 3.60
C ASP A 165 -13.51 -7.38 2.08
N ASP A 166 -12.30 -7.48 1.51
CA ASP A 166 -12.07 -7.47 0.06
C ASP A 166 -11.59 -8.84 -0.43
N THR A 167 -11.72 -9.87 0.41
CA THR A 167 -11.39 -11.27 0.08
C THR A 167 -12.53 -11.93 -0.69
N HIS A 168 -13.76 -11.75 -0.22
CA HIS A 168 -14.96 -12.27 -0.84
C HIS A 168 -15.57 -11.20 -1.72
N ARG A 169 -15.47 -11.40 -3.03
CA ARG A 169 -16.00 -10.47 -4.01
C ARG A 169 -17.39 -10.90 -4.43
N ASP A 170 -18.20 -9.97 -4.81
CA ASP A 170 -19.66 -10.03 -4.96
C ASP A 170 -20.19 -11.19 -5.82
N VAL A 171 -19.35 -11.80 -6.69
CA VAL A 171 -19.74 -12.90 -7.57
C VAL A 171 -18.88 -14.13 -7.33
N TRP A 172 -19.56 -15.23 -7.10
CA TRP A 172 -18.97 -16.59 -7.04
C TRP A 172 -19.28 -17.31 -8.34
N LEU A 173 -18.24 -17.68 -9.07
CA LEU A 173 -18.35 -18.51 -10.27
C LEU A 173 -17.86 -19.91 -9.94
N ASN A 174 -18.72 -20.91 -10.11
CA ASN A 174 -18.34 -22.31 -9.99
C ASN A 174 -18.48 -23.01 -11.33
N THR A 175 -17.40 -23.62 -11.79
CA THR A 175 -17.38 -24.42 -13.02
C THR A 175 -16.77 -25.79 -12.76
N VAL A 176 -17.12 -26.74 -13.60
CA VAL A 176 -16.52 -28.09 -13.55
C VAL A 176 -15.02 -28.03 -13.87
N ALA A 177 -14.62 -27.16 -14.77
CA ALA A 177 -13.23 -27.06 -15.25
C ALA A 177 -12.30 -26.35 -14.24
N GLU A 178 -12.78 -25.27 -13.60
CA GLU A 178 -11.93 -24.39 -12.81
C GLU A 178 -12.25 -24.37 -11.30
N GLY A 179 -13.35 -25.01 -10.90
CA GLY A 179 -13.87 -24.95 -9.54
C GLY A 179 -14.39 -23.57 -9.17
N THR A 180 -14.21 -23.17 -7.92
CA THR A 180 -14.66 -21.86 -7.40
C THR A 180 -13.69 -20.74 -7.77
N ARG A 181 -14.24 -19.63 -8.28
CA ARG A 181 -13.53 -18.38 -8.58
C ARG A 181 -14.31 -17.18 -8.09
N PHE A 182 -13.58 -16.11 -7.78
CA PHE A 182 -14.12 -14.75 -7.58
C PHE A 182 -13.65 -13.89 -8.75
N PRO A 183 -14.42 -13.79 -9.84
CA PRO A 183 -13.92 -13.28 -11.12
C PRO A 183 -13.78 -11.76 -11.16
N LEU A 184 -14.45 -11.03 -10.28
CA LEU A 184 -14.48 -9.56 -10.35
C LEU A 184 -13.19 -8.92 -9.84
N SER A 185 -12.75 -7.88 -10.51
CA SER A 185 -11.63 -7.04 -10.12
C SER A 185 -12.14 -5.73 -9.53
N THR A 186 -11.49 -5.25 -8.46
CA THR A 186 -11.77 -3.92 -7.89
C THR A 186 -10.93 -2.81 -8.54
N MET A 187 -9.87 -3.15 -9.25
CA MET A 187 -8.95 -2.17 -9.84
C MET A 187 -9.53 -1.53 -11.11
N PRO A 188 -9.46 -2.18 -12.29
CA PRO A 188 -10.18 -1.66 -13.45
C PRO A 188 -11.69 -1.83 -13.27
N GLY A 189 -12.12 -2.85 -12.51
CA GLY A 189 -13.52 -3.26 -12.40
C GLY A 189 -14.00 -3.96 -13.68
N GLU A 190 -15.28 -4.31 -13.69
CA GLU A 190 -15.94 -4.80 -14.89
C GLU A 190 -16.29 -3.66 -15.84
N GLN A 191 -16.28 -3.97 -17.11
CA GLN A 191 -16.72 -3.04 -18.14
C GLN A 191 -18.25 -3.06 -18.22
N VAL A 192 -18.86 -1.89 -17.97
CA VAL A 192 -20.30 -1.66 -18.20
C VAL A 192 -20.40 -0.75 -19.41
N ASP A 193 -20.88 -1.31 -20.51
CA ASP A 193 -20.79 -0.69 -21.84
C ASP A 193 -19.31 -0.37 -22.18
N HIS A 194 -18.93 0.89 -22.30
CA HIS A 194 -17.54 1.32 -22.57
C HIS A 194 -16.79 1.85 -21.35
N VAL A 195 -17.36 1.76 -20.14
CA VAL A 195 -16.81 2.32 -18.93
C VAL A 195 -16.38 1.22 -17.97
N PHE A 196 -15.14 1.30 -17.48
CA PHE A 196 -14.68 0.47 -16.37
C PHE A 196 -15.16 1.03 -15.03
N ALA A 197 -15.80 0.17 -14.22
CA ALA A 197 -16.46 0.56 -12.97
C ALA A 197 -15.56 0.44 -11.71
N GLY A 198 -14.27 0.14 -11.89
CA GLY A 198 -13.31 0.02 -10.78
C GLY A 198 -12.69 1.36 -10.37
N GLN A 199 -11.86 1.31 -9.36
CA GLN A 199 -11.29 2.50 -8.70
C GLN A 199 -10.31 3.31 -9.55
N MET A 200 -9.71 2.71 -10.59
CA MET A 200 -8.77 3.42 -11.49
C MET A 200 -9.46 4.48 -12.36
N GLY A 201 -10.73 4.28 -12.69
CA GLY A 201 -11.53 5.27 -13.41
C GLY A 201 -11.67 6.60 -12.65
N PRO A 202 -12.24 6.59 -11.44
CA PRO A 202 -12.30 7.77 -10.57
C PRO A 202 -10.94 8.40 -10.28
N GLU A 203 -9.87 7.62 -10.11
CA GLU A 203 -8.51 8.13 -9.94
C GLU A 203 -8.06 8.97 -11.12
N THR A 204 -8.25 8.45 -12.34
CA THR A 204 -7.88 9.15 -13.58
C THR A 204 -8.71 10.42 -13.76
N ILE A 205 -10.02 10.35 -13.55
CA ILE A 205 -10.93 11.52 -13.63
C ILE A 205 -10.50 12.58 -12.63
N HIS A 206 -10.22 12.19 -11.37
CA HIS A 206 -9.76 13.12 -10.34
C HIS A 206 -8.49 13.87 -10.76
N PHE A 207 -7.51 13.18 -11.36
CA PHE A 207 -6.28 13.82 -11.81
C PHE A 207 -6.54 14.80 -12.97
N LEU A 208 -7.37 14.42 -13.94
CA LEU A 208 -7.77 15.31 -15.03
C LEU A 208 -8.48 16.57 -14.50
N GLU A 209 -9.40 16.41 -13.56
CA GLU A 209 -10.07 17.53 -12.91
C GLU A 209 -9.11 18.41 -12.10
N ALA A 210 -8.14 17.79 -11.41
CA ALA A 210 -7.11 18.54 -10.67
C ALA A 210 -6.28 19.44 -11.61
N CYS A 211 -5.98 18.93 -12.82
CA CYS A 211 -5.27 19.71 -13.83
C CYS A 211 -6.15 20.82 -14.45
N LEU A 212 -7.38 20.47 -14.85
CA LEU A 212 -8.28 21.38 -15.56
C LEU A 212 -8.86 22.51 -14.69
N LEU A 213 -9.13 22.19 -13.41
CA LEU A 213 -9.84 23.07 -12.49
C LEU A 213 -8.92 23.62 -11.39
N ASP A 214 -7.62 23.41 -11.51
CA ASP A 214 -6.59 23.79 -10.53
C ASP A 214 -6.89 23.33 -9.10
N ARG A 215 -7.42 22.11 -8.94
CA ARG A 215 -7.72 21.51 -7.64
C ARG A 215 -6.49 20.80 -7.06
N PRO A 216 -6.40 20.64 -5.73
CA PRO A 216 -5.38 19.80 -5.12
C PRO A 216 -5.59 18.33 -5.50
N VAL A 217 -4.49 17.59 -5.67
CA VAL A 217 -4.52 16.14 -5.86
C VAL A 217 -4.77 15.42 -4.54
N MET A 218 -5.54 14.33 -4.56
CA MET A 218 -5.84 13.54 -3.34
C MET A 218 -4.61 12.77 -2.84
N VAL A 219 -3.83 12.22 -3.76
CA VAL A 219 -2.57 11.54 -3.45
C VAL A 219 -1.44 12.52 -3.71
N THR A 220 -0.97 13.17 -2.65
CA THR A 220 0.16 14.10 -2.78
C THR A 220 1.48 13.34 -2.88
N PRO A 221 2.46 13.84 -3.62
CA PRO A 221 3.76 13.20 -3.71
C PRO A 221 4.48 13.14 -2.34
N GLU A 222 4.24 14.09 -1.45
CA GLU A 222 4.75 14.07 -0.08
C GLU A 222 4.14 12.91 0.74
N SER A 223 2.85 12.64 0.59
CA SER A 223 2.23 11.47 1.23
C SER A 223 2.80 10.15 0.70
N ALA A 224 3.04 10.07 -0.61
CA ALA A 224 3.66 8.90 -1.22
C ALA A 224 5.12 8.70 -0.77
N ARG A 225 5.87 9.79 -0.62
CA ARG A 225 7.24 9.76 -0.09
C ARG A 225 7.27 9.27 1.38
N MET A 226 6.31 9.69 2.20
CA MET A 226 6.16 9.20 3.58
C MET A 226 5.88 7.68 3.62
N VAL A 227 5.03 7.18 2.74
CA VAL A 227 4.79 5.74 2.56
C VAL A 227 6.07 5.03 2.15
N MET A 228 6.80 5.59 1.20
CA MET A 228 8.08 5.04 0.75
C MET A 228 9.09 4.95 1.89
N GLU A 229 9.25 6.00 2.67
CA GLU A 229 10.15 6.01 3.84
C GLU A 229 9.76 4.93 4.87
N THR A 230 8.45 4.73 5.07
CA THR A 230 7.94 3.74 6.01
C THR A 230 8.24 2.30 5.56
N TYR A 231 8.02 1.95 4.29
CA TYR A 231 8.36 0.60 3.84
C TYR A 231 9.87 0.39 3.72
N THR A 232 10.65 1.43 3.43
CA THR A 232 12.11 1.39 3.48
C THR A 232 12.61 1.12 4.91
N ALA A 233 12.01 1.78 5.90
CA ALA A 233 12.26 1.47 7.32
C ALA A 233 11.84 0.04 7.69
N ALA A 234 10.75 -0.48 7.09
CA ALA A 234 10.32 -1.87 7.31
C ALA A 234 11.34 -2.88 6.76
N ASP A 235 11.89 -2.64 5.57
CA ASP A 235 12.94 -3.48 4.99
C ASP A 235 14.20 -3.46 5.87
N LEU A 236 14.64 -2.29 6.30
CA LEU A 236 15.78 -2.12 7.19
C LEU A 236 15.55 -2.80 8.55
N SER A 237 14.36 -2.68 9.12
CA SER A 237 13.96 -3.35 10.36
C SER A 237 13.99 -4.87 10.23
N ALA A 238 13.49 -5.42 9.13
CA ALA A 238 13.51 -6.86 8.87
C ALA A 238 14.93 -7.40 8.69
N GLU A 239 15.81 -6.63 8.05
CA GLU A 239 17.21 -6.98 7.86
C GLU A 239 17.98 -6.98 9.19
N ARG A 240 17.77 -5.96 10.04
CA ARG A 240 18.46 -5.81 11.32
C ARG A 240 17.80 -6.56 12.48
N ASN A 241 16.56 -7.00 12.30
CA ASN A 241 15.71 -7.58 13.34
C ASN A 241 15.56 -6.66 14.58
N GLU A 242 15.45 -5.35 14.34
CA GLU A 242 15.27 -4.32 15.36
C GLU A 242 14.30 -3.22 14.89
N PRO A 243 13.68 -2.46 15.81
CA PRO A 243 12.85 -1.32 15.45
C PRO A 243 13.67 -0.20 14.81
N VAL A 244 13.03 0.52 13.88
CA VAL A 244 13.59 1.69 13.19
C VAL A 244 12.69 2.90 13.44
N ASP A 245 13.28 4.00 13.90
CA ASP A 245 12.56 5.25 14.13
C ASP A 245 12.38 6.04 12.84
N LEU A 246 11.30 6.81 12.76
CA LEU A 246 10.96 7.71 11.65
C LEU A 246 10.89 9.17 12.14
N PRO A 247 11.31 10.14 11.30
CA PRO A 247 11.92 9.95 9.98
C PRO A 247 13.28 9.26 10.06
N LEU A 248 13.68 8.60 8.96
CA LEU A 248 14.98 7.91 8.89
C LEU A 248 16.14 8.87 9.18
N SER A 249 17.06 8.44 10.03
CA SER A 249 18.29 9.20 10.31
C SER A 249 19.23 9.24 9.10
N ASN A 250 20.12 10.23 9.04
CA ASN A 250 21.14 10.32 7.98
C ASN A 250 22.02 9.06 7.92
N GLU A 251 22.29 8.44 9.06
CA GLU A 251 23.05 7.17 9.13
C GLU A 251 22.28 6.02 8.48
N ALA A 252 20.97 5.92 8.75
CA ALA A 252 20.10 4.92 8.12
C ALA A 252 20.00 5.13 6.61
N LEU A 253 19.87 6.39 6.17
CA LEU A 253 19.82 6.74 4.74
C LEU A 253 21.14 6.40 4.03
N ALA A 254 22.30 6.67 4.66
CA ALA A 254 23.61 6.32 4.12
C ALA A 254 23.77 4.79 3.98
N ALA A 255 23.38 4.02 5.00
CA ALA A 255 23.44 2.55 4.95
C ALA A 255 22.56 1.97 3.81
N ILE A 256 21.40 2.56 3.54
CA ILE A 256 20.53 2.16 2.43
C ILE A 256 21.19 2.48 1.07
N ALA A 257 21.80 3.67 0.94
CA ALA A 257 22.49 4.08 -0.29
C ALA A 257 23.65 3.15 -0.63
N ASP A 258 24.43 2.71 0.35
CA ASP A 258 25.54 1.79 0.15
C ASP A 258 25.09 0.42 -0.36
N THR A 259 23.94 -0.09 0.12
CA THR A 259 23.41 -1.40 -0.31
C THR A 259 22.75 -1.35 -1.68
N THR A 260 22.28 -0.20 -2.12
CA THR A 260 21.51 -0.04 -3.37
C THR A 260 22.29 0.63 -4.51
N GLY A 261 23.54 1.04 -4.28
CA GLY A 261 24.38 1.74 -5.26
C GLY A 261 23.89 3.17 -5.56
N GLY A 262 23.10 3.74 -4.67
CA GLY A 262 22.55 5.09 -4.78
C GLY A 262 23.54 6.18 -4.36
N LYS A 263 23.28 7.42 -4.78
CA LYS A 263 23.95 8.58 -4.18
C LYS A 263 23.45 8.80 -2.76
N PRO A 264 24.35 9.18 -1.83
CA PRO A 264 23.95 9.52 -0.45
C PRO A 264 23.07 10.77 -0.41
#